data_797170a2ed5cdf993054108c4708d0d6
#
_entry.id   797170a2ed5cdf993054108c4708d0d6
#
_cell.length_a   1.000
_cell.length_b   1.000
_cell.length_c   1.000
_cell.angle_alpha   90.00
_cell.angle_beta   90.00
_cell.angle_gamma   90.00
#
_symmetry.space_group_name_H-M   'P 1'
#
loop_
_entity.id
_entity.type
_entity.pdbx_description
1 polymer ?
#
loop_
_entity_poly.entity_id
_entity_poly.type
_entity_poly.pdbx_seq_one_letter_code
_entity_poly.pdbx_strand_id
1 'polypeptide(L)'
;FPEFADLRPEASTRTLRSHMTSGWFLTLSSLHYRRSLPVKLFSVDRCFRREQAEDAARLMSYHSASCVIMDEEVSVEDGKSVADGLLSHFGFQKFRFQPDEKRSKYYTPGTQIEVYAYHPALVGSATKYQSGWVEVATFGIYSPTALAEYDIPFPVMNLGLGVERIAMIQYGSQDMRALSYPQFQADWSLSPREMAAMIKAERTAFTDAGRAIAAAIVETCKEHGETPSPTEFTAWTGELLGRRIKVSVVEPEADTKLCGPAFQNEIVVFHQNVMGIPRTPRWDEAFAEGVSTGIMYIDAFAELAASEIESGVLQGQEAEVRVRIVRGPGDINIKIDPALERYITSHKHKIDVRGPVFTTVRSQLL
;
A
#
# COMPACT_ATOMS: atom_id res chain seq x y z
N PHE A 1 22.43 -23.63 -2.58
CA PHE A 1 22.91 -23.39 -1.21
C PHE A 1 23.43 -24.73 -0.68
N PRO A 2 24.79 -24.92 -0.64
CA PRO A 2 25.40 -26.18 -0.18
C PRO A 2 24.95 -26.58 1.23
N GLU A 3 24.70 -25.59 2.09
CA GLU A 3 24.28 -25.77 3.48
C GLU A 3 22.96 -26.53 3.63
N PHE A 4 22.10 -26.51 2.59
CA PHE A 4 20.84 -27.26 2.61
C PHE A 4 21.05 -28.77 2.48
N ALA A 5 22.17 -29.22 1.92
CA ALA A 5 22.49 -30.62 1.83
C ALA A 5 22.73 -31.30 3.20
N ASP A 6 23.11 -30.49 4.19
CA ASP A 6 23.40 -30.97 5.54
C ASP A 6 22.19 -30.93 6.48
N LEU A 7 21.06 -30.36 6.03
CA LEU A 7 19.84 -30.32 6.83
C LEU A 7 19.31 -31.73 7.09
N ARG A 8 19.00 -31.99 8.35
CA ARG A 8 18.39 -33.23 8.80
C ARG A 8 16.98 -32.97 9.29
N PRO A 9 16.00 -33.84 8.97
CA PRO A 9 14.69 -33.77 9.57
C PRO A 9 14.79 -33.92 11.08
N GLU A 10 14.21 -32.97 11.83
CA GLU A 10 14.11 -33.02 13.28
C GLU A 10 12.65 -33.25 13.69
N ALA A 11 12.42 -34.30 14.48
CA ALA A 11 11.11 -34.58 15.02
C ALA A 11 10.78 -33.59 16.13
N SER A 12 9.60 -33.01 16.08
CA SER A 12 9.10 -32.05 17.07
C SER A 12 7.69 -32.44 17.53
N THR A 13 7.36 -32.11 18.78
CA THR A 13 5.99 -32.20 19.28
C THR A 13 5.09 -31.04 18.81
N ARG A 14 5.69 -30.05 18.12
CA ARG A 14 4.95 -28.93 17.53
C ARG A 14 4.56 -29.26 16.10
N THR A 15 3.40 -28.75 15.68
CA THR A 15 2.93 -28.84 14.32
C THR A 15 2.50 -27.46 13.81
N LEU A 16 2.55 -27.29 12.49
CA LEU A 16 2.00 -26.11 11.86
C LEU A 16 0.47 -26.12 12.00
N ARG A 17 -0.14 -24.99 12.32
CA ARG A 17 -1.60 -24.89 12.47
C ARG A 17 -2.28 -25.10 11.13
N SER A 18 -3.33 -25.90 11.13
CA SER A 18 -4.15 -26.17 9.94
C SER A 18 -5.27 -25.15 9.73
N HIS A 19 -5.68 -24.46 10.79
CA HIS A 19 -6.70 -23.41 10.79
C HIS A 19 -6.60 -22.57 12.08
N MET A 20 -7.31 -21.46 12.16
CA MET A 20 -7.27 -20.57 13.32
C MET A 20 -8.11 -21.09 14.50
N THR A 21 -9.10 -21.95 14.26
CA THR A 21 -10.07 -22.43 15.26
C THR A 21 -9.40 -23.02 16.51
N SER A 22 -8.36 -23.83 16.36
CA SER A 22 -7.67 -24.47 17.48
C SER A 22 -6.97 -23.49 18.43
N GLY A 23 -6.53 -22.35 17.93
CA GLY A 23 -5.88 -21.31 18.73
C GLY A 23 -6.83 -20.60 19.70
N TRP A 24 -8.12 -20.58 19.41
CA TRP A 24 -9.10 -19.88 20.22
C TRP A 24 -9.31 -20.52 21.58
N PHE A 25 -9.21 -21.84 21.71
CA PHE A 25 -9.33 -22.51 23.01
C PHE A 25 -8.28 -21.99 24.00
N LEU A 26 -7.02 -21.91 23.60
CA LEU A 26 -5.93 -21.37 24.44
C LEU A 26 -6.14 -19.89 24.76
N THR A 27 -6.56 -19.11 23.75
CA THR A 27 -6.78 -17.67 23.92
C THR A 27 -7.93 -17.39 24.87
N LEU A 28 -9.07 -18.05 24.70
CA LEU A 28 -10.25 -17.86 25.53
C LEU A 28 -10.02 -18.39 26.96
N SER A 29 -9.34 -19.51 27.15
CA SER A 29 -8.92 -20.01 28.45
C SER A 29 -8.12 -18.97 29.25
N SER A 30 -7.27 -18.18 28.57
CA SER A 30 -6.50 -17.13 29.23
C SER A 30 -7.30 -15.84 29.48
N LEU A 31 -8.40 -15.61 28.77
CA LEU A 31 -9.12 -14.34 28.76
C LEU A 31 -10.42 -14.33 29.54
N HIS A 32 -11.12 -15.47 29.68
CA HIS A 32 -12.47 -15.52 30.26
C HIS A 32 -12.55 -15.01 31.70
N TYR A 33 -11.48 -15.13 32.50
CA TYR A 33 -11.39 -14.53 33.82
C TYR A 33 -11.08 -13.04 33.86
N ARG A 34 -10.64 -12.46 32.74
CA ARG A 34 -10.08 -11.09 32.67
C ARG A 34 -10.95 -10.13 31.90
N ARG A 35 -12.02 -10.61 31.27
CA ARG A 35 -12.89 -9.81 30.40
C ARG A 35 -14.36 -10.04 30.77
N SER A 36 -15.13 -8.97 30.69
CA SER A 36 -16.60 -9.06 30.77
C SER A 36 -17.16 -9.61 29.45
N LEU A 37 -18.27 -10.33 29.54
CA LEU A 37 -19.03 -10.77 28.37
C LEU A 37 -19.79 -9.60 27.71
N PRO A 38 -20.04 -9.63 26.43
CA PRO A 38 -19.50 -10.61 25.46
C PRO A 38 -18.02 -10.39 25.11
N VAL A 39 -17.26 -11.48 24.95
CA VAL A 39 -15.90 -11.43 24.40
C VAL A 39 -15.96 -11.70 22.90
N LYS A 40 -15.55 -10.73 22.10
CA LYS A 40 -15.52 -10.82 20.64
C LYS A 40 -14.07 -10.62 20.16
N LEU A 41 -13.54 -11.62 19.49
CA LEU A 41 -12.16 -11.61 19.00
C LEU A 41 -12.12 -12.03 17.53
N PHE A 42 -11.14 -11.49 16.79
CA PHE A 42 -10.82 -11.97 15.45
C PHE A 42 -9.31 -12.09 15.25
N SER A 43 -8.92 -12.92 14.30
CA SER A 43 -7.53 -13.06 13.89
C SER A 43 -7.46 -13.46 12.42
N VAL A 44 -6.43 -12.98 11.75
CA VAL A 44 -6.07 -13.39 10.39
C VAL A 44 -4.61 -13.82 10.43
N ASP A 45 -4.34 -15.06 10.00
CA ASP A 45 -2.97 -15.54 10.01
C ASP A 45 -2.78 -16.70 9.02
N ARG A 46 -1.53 -17.04 8.78
CA ARG A 46 -1.14 -18.11 7.88
C ARG A 46 -1.41 -19.48 8.50
N CYS A 47 -2.07 -20.34 7.71
CA CYS A 47 -2.37 -21.71 8.05
C CYS A 47 -1.80 -22.66 7.00
N PHE A 48 -1.67 -23.94 7.35
CA PHE A 48 -0.98 -24.93 6.57
C PHE A 48 -1.81 -26.20 6.47
N ARG A 49 -1.98 -26.74 5.25
CA ARG A 49 -2.66 -28.00 4.98
C ARG A 49 -1.76 -28.91 4.18
N ARG A 50 -1.86 -30.20 4.43
CA ARG A 50 -1.29 -31.19 3.54
C ARG A 50 -2.30 -31.47 2.43
N GLU A 51 -2.17 -30.79 1.32
CA GLU A 51 -2.90 -31.09 0.08
C GLU A 51 -2.10 -32.07 -0.78
N GLN A 52 -2.78 -32.81 -1.65
CA GLN A 52 -2.10 -33.69 -2.59
C GLN A 52 -1.36 -32.90 -3.66
N ALA A 53 -1.91 -31.76 -4.08
CA ALA A 53 -1.31 -30.81 -5.00
C ALA A 53 -1.89 -29.43 -4.76
N GLU A 54 -1.11 -28.39 -5.06
CA GLU A 54 -1.60 -27.01 -5.15
C GLU A 54 -2.14 -26.74 -6.57
N ASP A 55 -3.27 -26.04 -6.62
CA ASP A 55 -3.87 -25.60 -7.87
C ASP A 55 -4.41 -24.16 -7.74
N ALA A 56 -5.08 -23.69 -8.78
CA ALA A 56 -5.64 -22.33 -8.80
C ALA A 56 -6.64 -22.05 -7.67
N ALA A 57 -7.18 -23.07 -7.00
CA ALA A 57 -8.21 -22.96 -5.97
C ALA A 57 -7.83 -23.61 -4.62
N ARG A 58 -6.64 -24.22 -4.54
CA ARG A 58 -6.15 -24.91 -3.33
C ARG A 58 -4.69 -24.62 -3.09
N LEU A 59 -4.36 -24.22 -1.85
CA LEU A 59 -3.01 -23.92 -1.39
C LEU A 59 -2.65 -24.78 -0.18
N MET A 60 -1.40 -25.20 -0.08
CA MET A 60 -0.84 -25.84 1.12
C MET A 60 -0.59 -24.83 2.24
N SER A 61 -0.29 -23.59 1.88
CA SER A 61 -0.15 -22.46 2.81
C SER A 61 -1.09 -21.35 2.38
N TYR A 62 -2.01 -20.93 3.26
CA TYR A 62 -3.05 -19.96 2.97
C TYR A 62 -3.34 -19.08 4.19
N HIS A 63 -4.05 -17.97 4.01
CA HIS A 63 -4.50 -17.14 5.11
C HIS A 63 -5.92 -17.54 5.53
N SER A 64 -6.08 -17.85 6.80
CA SER A 64 -7.37 -18.07 7.42
C SER A 64 -7.72 -16.88 8.28
N ALA A 65 -8.88 -16.30 8.06
CA ALA A 65 -9.50 -15.37 9.00
C ALA A 65 -10.50 -16.14 9.86
N SER A 66 -10.55 -15.82 11.14
CA SER A 66 -11.48 -16.44 12.08
C SER A 66 -11.90 -15.44 13.14
N CYS A 67 -13.14 -15.53 13.59
CA CYS A 67 -13.62 -14.82 14.75
C CYS A 67 -14.33 -15.75 15.71
N VAL A 68 -14.39 -15.33 16.98
CA VAL A 68 -15.14 -15.98 18.03
C VAL A 68 -15.98 -14.99 18.81
N ILE A 69 -17.13 -15.45 19.25
CA ILE A 69 -17.99 -14.76 20.22
C ILE A 69 -18.22 -15.72 21.37
N MET A 70 -17.84 -15.30 22.57
CA MET A 70 -18.13 -15.99 23.83
C MET A 70 -19.09 -15.11 24.62
N ASP A 71 -20.23 -15.63 24.99
CA ASP A 71 -21.27 -14.93 25.76
C ASP A 71 -22.01 -15.90 26.67
N GLU A 72 -22.92 -15.39 27.50
CA GLU A 72 -23.81 -16.24 28.38
C GLU A 72 -24.69 -17.16 27.53
N GLU A 73 -25.18 -16.64 26.40
CA GLU A 73 -25.95 -17.40 25.41
C GLU A 73 -25.40 -17.14 24.00
N VAL A 74 -25.25 -18.20 23.22
CA VAL A 74 -24.82 -18.13 21.81
C VAL A 74 -25.59 -19.16 20.99
N SER A 75 -26.17 -18.74 19.90
CA SER A 75 -27.01 -19.53 19.01
C SER A 75 -26.47 -19.67 17.59
N VAL A 76 -27.04 -20.58 16.82
CA VAL A 76 -26.75 -20.69 15.36
C VAL A 76 -27.20 -19.44 14.62
N GLU A 77 -28.25 -18.75 15.07
CA GLU A 77 -28.74 -17.51 14.46
C GLU A 77 -27.74 -16.36 14.63
N ASP A 78 -27.04 -16.32 15.77
CA ASP A 78 -25.93 -15.34 15.94
C ASP A 78 -24.81 -15.60 14.93
N GLY A 79 -24.47 -16.86 14.69
CA GLY A 79 -23.49 -17.22 13.67
C GLY A 79 -23.91 -16.80 12.26
N LYS A 80 -25.19 -16.97 11.89
CA LYS A 80 -25.73 -16.50 10.60
C LYS A 80 -25.66 -14.98 10.50
N SER A 81 -26.05 -14.27 11.55
CA SER A 81 -26.04 -12.81 11.60
C SER A 81 -24.62 -12.24 11.45
N VAL A 82 -23.65 -12.85 12.11
CA VAL A 82 -22.23 -12.47 11.99
C VAL A 82 -21.69 -12.74 10.59
N ALA A 83 -22.02 -13.90 10.01
CA ALA A 83 -21.61 -14.25 8.65
C ALA A 83 -22.20 -13.30 7.61
N ASP A 84 -23.49 -13.00 7.70
CA ASP A 84 -24.17 -12.04 6.81
C ASP A 84 -23.56 -10.64 6.93
N GLY A 85 -23.48 -10.09 8.15
CA GLY A 85 -22.93 -8.76 8.38
C GLY A 85 -21.48 -8.63 7.90
N LEU A 86 -20.63 -9.62 8.18
CA LEU A 86 -19.23 -9.60 7.77
C LEU A 86 -19.07 -9.71 6.25
N LEU A 87 -19.75 -10.66 5.62
CA LEU A 87 -19.59 -10.96 4.19
C LEU A 87 -20.25 -9.91 3.30
N SER A 88 -21.29 -9.23 3.78
CA SER A 88 -21.91 -8.12 3.05
C SER A 88 -20.93 -6.97 2.76
N HIS A 89 -19.94 -6.73 3.62
CA HIS A 89 -18.87 -5.75 3.38
C HIS A 89 -17.97 -6.11 2.18
N PHE A 90 -17.93 -7.38 1.80
CA PHE A 90 -17.19 -7.86 0.64
C PHE A 90 -18.05 -7.98 -0.62
N GLY A 91 -19.22 -7.33 -0.65
CA GLY A 91 -20.11 -7.29 -1.83
C GLY A 91 -20.96 -8.52 -2.04
N PHE A 92 -20.99 -9.47 -1.12
CA PHE A 92 -21.92 -10.60 -1.18
C PHE A 92 -23.34 -10.14 -0.84
N GLN A 93 -24.33 -10.56 -1.65
CA GLN A 93 -25.68 -10.01 -1.58
C GLN A 93 -26.73 -10.98 -1.03
N LYS A 94 -26.48 -12.28 -1.13
CA LYS A 94 -27.42 -13.33 -0.71
C LYS A 94 -26.66 -14.46 -0.09
N PHE A 95 -27.25 -15.08 0.94
CA PHE A 95 -26.63 -16.15 1.69
C PHE A 95 -27.51 -17.39 1.73
N ARG A 96 -26.86 -18.56 1.74
CA ARG A 96 -27.46 -19.85 2.02
C ARG A 96 -26.66 -20.52 3.12
N PHE A 97 -27.35 -21.01 4.12
CA PHE A 97 -26.77 -21.67 5.28
C PHE A 97 -27.13 -23.16 5.19
N GLN A 98 -26.10 -24.00 5.07
CA GLN A 98 -26.29 -25.43 4.93
C GLN A 98 -25.61 -26.16 6.09
N PRO A 99 -26.28 -27.12 6.76
CA PRO A 99 -25.60 -27.97 7.73
C PRO A 99 -24.42 -28.69 7.08
N ASP A 100 -23.24 -28.61 7.71
CA ASP A 100 -22.05 -29.33 7.27
C ASP A 100 -22.14 -30.79 7.74
N GLU A 101 -22.17 -31.72 6.81
CA GLU A 101 -22.17 -33.16 7.09
C GLU A 101 -20.84 -33.65 7.62
N LYS A 102 -19.74 -32.95 7.36
CA LYS A 102 -18.40 -33.22 7.85
C LYS A 102 -18.25 -32.72 9.28
N ARG A 103 -18.49 -33.61 10.24
CA ARG A 103 -18.46 -33.27 11.68
C ARG A 103 -17.03 -32.99 12.16
N SER A 104 -16.75 -31.74 12.50
CA SER A 104 -15.60 -31.40 13.33
C SER A 104 -15.85 -31.78 14.77
N LYS A 105 -14.91 -32.49 15.41
CA LYS A 105 -15.09 -33.03 16.78
C LYS A 105 -15.28 -31.97 17.87
N TYR A 106 -14.85 -30.75 17.60
CA TYR A 106 -14.93 -29.63 18.54
C TYR A 106 -16.20 -28.79 18.42
N TYR A 107 -17.08 -29.07 17.45
CA TYR A 107 -18.40 -28.43 17.40
C TYR A 107 -19.50 -29.30 17.98
N THR A 108 -20.51 -28.64 18.54
CA THR A 108 -21.76 -29.29 18.94
C THR A 108 -22.45 -29.88 17.72
N PRO A 109 -22.86 -31.14 17.74
CA PRO A 109 -23.55 -31.76 16.62
C PRO A 109 -24.75 -30.93 16.12
N GLY A 110 -24.83 -30.73 14.79
CA GLY A 110 -25.93 -29.97 14.16
C GLY A 110 -25.78 -28.47 14.20
N THR A 111 -24.69 -27.93 14.78
CA THR A 111 -24.43 -26.48 14.78
C THR A 111 -23.39 -26.02 13.78
N GLN A 112 -22.69 -26.96 13.12
CA GLN A 112 -21.71 -26.62 12.08
C GLN A 112 -22.45 -26.30 10.78
N ILE A 113 -22.24 -25.10 10.26
CA ILE A 113 -22.96 -24.54 9.12
C ILE A 113 -21.96 -24.04 8.09
N GLU A 114 -22.08 -24.51 6.86
CA GLU A 114 -21.41 -23.94 5.68
C GLU A 114 -22.17 -22.71 5.19
N VAL A 115 -21.44 -21.64 4.92
CA VAL A 115 -21.98 -20.37 4.41
C VAL A 115 -21.66 -20.26 2.94
N TYR A 116 -22.69 -20.36 2.10
CA TYR A 116 -22.64 -20.05 0.68
C TYR A 116 -23.11 -18.63 0.46
N ALA A 117 -22.35 -17.86 -0.29
CA ALA A 117 -22.68 -16.48 -0.62
C ALA A 117 -22.76 -16.29 -2.13
N TYR A 118 -23.67 -15.43 -2.58
CA TYR A 118 -23.82 -15.04 -3.97
C TYR A 118 -23.03 -13.76 -4.24
N HIS A 119 -22.21 -13.78 -5.29
CA HIS A 119 -21.51 -12.59 -5.76
C HIS A 119 -21.72 -12.41 -7.28
N PRO A 120 -22.18 -11.22 -7.74
CA PRO A 120 -22.49 -10.99 -9.16
C PRO A 120 -21.31 -11.20 -10.11
N ALA A 121 -20.09 -10.86 -9.67
CA ALA A 121 -18.87 -11.00 -10.47
C ALA A 121 -18.51 -12.47 -10.80
N LEU A 122 -19.11 -13.45 -10.13
CA LEU A 122 -18.89 -14.86 -10.41
C LEU A 122 -19.79 -15.40 -11.52
N VAL A 123 -20.87 -14.71 -11.84
CA VAL A 123 -21.86 -15.17 -12.85
C VAL A 123 -21.20 -15.21 -14.21
N GLY A 124 -21.26 -16.40 -14.84
CA GLY A 124 -20.66 -16.61 -16.17
C GLY A 124 -19.12 -16.70 -16.17
N SER A 125 -18.49 -16.74 -14.99
CA SER A 125 -17.03 -16.97 -14.91
C SER A 125 -16.66 -18.36 -15.41
N ALA A 126 -15.42 -18.55 -15.89
CA ALA A 126 -14.89 -19.84 -16.31
C ALA A 126 -14.58 -20.80 -15.14
N THR A 127 -14.98 -20.45 -13.90
CA THR A 127 -14.73 -21.24 -12.70
C THR A 127 -15.92 -22.13 -12.34
N LYS A 128 -15.72 -23.06 -11.42
CA LYS A 128 -16.81 -23.87 -10.84
C LYS A 128 -17.91 -23.02 -10.14
N TYR A 129 -17.70 -21.75 -9.98
CA TYR A 129 -18.60 -20.78 -9.33
C TYR A 129 -19.45 -19.98 -10.33
N GLN A 130 -19.52 -20.39 -11.59
CA GLN A 130 -20.27 -19.71 -12.67
C GLN A 130 -21.76 -19.44 -12.36
N SER A 131 -22.33 -20.12 -11.36
CA SER A 131 -23.68 -19.87 -10.88
C SER A 131 -23.81 -18.62 -10.00
N GLY A 132 -22.68 -17.98 -9.66
CA GLY A 132 -22.61 -16.88 -8.73
C GLY A 132 -22.50 -17.31 -7.26
N TRP A 133 -22.67 -18.58 -6.94
CA TRP A 133 -22.61 -19.10 -5.57
C TRP A 133 -21.25 -19.71 -5.25
N VAL A 134 -20.73 -19.36 -4.08
CA VAL A 134 -19.46 -19.85 -3.57
C VAL A 134 -19.53 -20.09 -2.06
N GLU A 135 -18.98 -21.19 -1.60
CA GLU A 135 -18.73 -21.42 -0.18
C GLU A 135 -17.60 -20.49 0.28
N VAL A 136 -17.87 -19.62 1.25
CA VAL A 136 -16.93 -18.57 1.72
C VAL A 136 -16.52 -18.70 3.17
N ALA A 137 -17.35 -19.33 3.99
CA ALA A 137 -17.11 -19.47 5.42
C ALA A 137 -17.76 -20.73 5.98
N THR A 138 -17.31 -21.12 7.15
CA THR A 138 -17.96 -22.13 8.00
C THR A 138 -18.02 -21.58 9.41
N PHE A 139 -19.14 -21.75 10.10
CA PHE A 139 -19.24 -21.45 11.51
C PHE A 139 -19.85 -22.60 12.30
N GLY A 140 -19.69 -22.56 13.62
CA GLY A 140 -20.29 -23.52 14.52
C GLY A 140 -20.15 -23.10 15.98
N ILE A 141 -20.89 -23.79 16.85
CA ILE A 141 -20.82 -23.61 18.30
C ILE A 141 -19.91 -24.68 18.87
N TYR A 142 -18.91 -24.29 19.65
CA TYR A 142 -18.00 -25.26 20.27
C TYR A 142 -18.76 -26.20 21.23
N SER A 143 -18.37 -27.45 21.23
CA SER A 143 -19.00 -28.43 22.12
C SER A 143 -18.62 -28.15 23.58
N PRO A 144 -19.56 -28.32 24.52
CA PRO A 144 -19.26 -28.16 25.94
C PRO A 144 -18.10 -29.04 26.42
N THR A 145 -17.96 -30.23 25.85
CA THR A 145 -16.84 -31.15 26.16
C THR A 145 -15.50 -30.54 25.75
N ALA A 146 -15.42 -29.96 24.55
CA ALA A 146 -14.19 -29.33 24.08
C ALA A 146 -13.86 -28.06 24.89
N LEU A 147 -14.86 -27.28 25.29
CA LEU A 147 -14.68 -26.09 26.13
C LEU A 147 -14.20 -26.43 27.52
N ALA A 148 -14.75 -27.50 28.10
CA ALA A 148 -14.39 -27.98 29.45
C ALA A 148 -12.92 -28.41 29.57
N GLU A 149 -12.32 -28.95 28.50
CA GLU A 149 -10.89 -29.30 28.47
C GLU A 149 -9.97 -28.07 28.66
N TYR A 150 -10.51 -26.87 28.46
CA TYR A 150 -9.77 -25.59 28.56
C TYR A 150 -10.35 -24.67 29.64
N ASP A 151 -11.17 -25.19 30.53
CA ASP A 151 -11.81 -24.44 31.63
C ASP A 151 -12.63 -23.23 31.15
N ILE A 152 -13.25 -23.30 29.97
CA ILE A 152 -14.07 -22.23 29.38
C ILE A 152 -15.54 -22.50 29.76
N PRO A 153 -16.16 -21.70 30.66
CA PRO A 153 -17.48 -21.99 31.21
C PRO A 153 -18.65 -21.48 30.36
N PHE A 154 -18.36 -20.67 29.32
CA PHE A 154 -19.37 -20.02 28.49
C PHE A 154 -19.43 -20.62 27.08
N PRO A 155 -20.60 -20.62 26.42
CA PRO A 155 -20.71 -21.04 25.03
C PRO A 155 -19.95 -20.11 24.11
N VAL A 156 -19.40 -20.68 23.04
CA VAL A 156 -18.58 -19.98 22.08
C VAL A 156 -19.05 -20.33 20.68
N MET A 157 -19.37 -19.28 19.87
CA MET A 157 -19.51 -19.38 18.42
C MET A 157 -18.17 -19.07 17.77
N ASN A 158 -17.76 -19.88 16.80
CA ASN A 158 -16.59 -19.64 15.95
C ASN A 158 -17.00 -19.59 14.50
N LEU A 159 -16.47 -18.63 13.76
CA LEU A 159 -16.58 -18.52 12.31
C LEU A 159 -15.19 -18.47 11.72
N GLY A 160 -14.96 -19.22 10.64
CA GLY A 160 -13.72 -19.23 9.88
C GLY A 160 -13.97 -19.04 8.39
N LEU A 161 -13.06 -18.33 7.71
CA LEU A 161 -13.12 -18.09 6.28
C LEU A 161 -11.71 -18.10 5.65
N GLY A 162 -11.64 -18.48 4.37
CA GLY A 162 -10.40 -18.41 3.57
C GLY A 162 -10.26 -17.03 2.93
N VAL A 163 -9.20 -16.33 3.28
CA VAL A 163 -8.96 -14.95 2.82
C VAL A 163 -8.73 -14.89 1.32
N GLU A 164 -7.93 -15.82 0.77
CA GLU A 164 -7.61 -15.87 -0.65
C GLU A 164 -8.85 -16.06 -1.52
N ARG A 165 -9.85 -16.82 -1.04
CA ARG A 165 -11.10 -17.04 -1.79
C ARG A 165 -11.90 -15.75 -1.92
N ILE A 166 -11.97 -14.96 -0.86
CA ILE A 166 -12.63 -13.64 -0.88
C ILE A 166 -11.82 -12.69 -1.76
N ALA A 167 -10.50 -12.66 -1.62
CA ALA A 167 -9.61 -11.83 -2.41
C ALA A 167 -9.70 -12.15 -3.92
N MET A 168 -9.77 -13.43 -4.30
CA MET A 168 -10.01 -13.82 -5.70
C MET A 168 -11.24 -13.15 -6.30
N ILE A 169 -12.35 -13.15 -5.55
CA ILE A 169 -13.61 -12.56 -6.00
C ILE A 169 -13.48 -11.05 -6.10
N GLN A 170 -12.91 -10.41 -5.08
CA GLN A 170 -12.75 -8.95 -5.00
C GLN A 170 -11.85 -8.39 -6.11
N TYR A 171 -10.78 -9.09 -6.44
CA TYR A 171 -9.79 -8.64 -7.42
C TYR A 171 -9.94 -9.32 -8.80
N GLY A 172 -10.94 -10.16 -8.99
CA GLY A 172 -11.17 -10.87 -10.25
C GLY A 172 -10.06 -11.86 -10.62
N SER A 173 -9.27 -12.31 -9.65
CA SER A 173 -8.18 -13.26 -9.88
C SER A 173 -8.72 -14.65 -10.18
N GLN A 174 -8.13 -15.34 -11.15
CA GLN A 174 -8.48 -16.71 -11.52
C GLN A 174 -7.61 -17.76 -10.82
N ASP A 175 -6.54 -17.34 -10.13
CA ASP A 175 -5.57 -18.21 -9.48
C ASP A 175 -5.17 -17.67 -8.10
N MET A 176 -5.46 -18.44 -7.04
CA MET A 176 -5.09 -18.10 -5.67
C MET A 176 -3.57 -18.01 -5.48
N ARG A 177 -2.80 -18.78 -6.25
CA ARG A 177 -1.34 -18.76 -6.16
C ARG A 177 -0.77 -17.40 -6.53
N ALA A 178 -1.38 -16.72 -7.52
CA ALA A 178 -1.00 -15.36 -7.90
C ALA A 178 -1.22 -14.33 -6.77
N LEU A 179 -2.22 -14.55 -5.93
CA LEU A 179 -2.49 -13.70 -4.76
C LEU A 179 -1.57 -14.02 -3.58
N SER A 180 -1.35 -15.30 -3.29
CA SER A 180 -0.56 -15.74 -2.13
C SER A 180 0.95 -15.71 -2.36
N TYR A 181 1.36 -15.92 -3.60
CA TYR A 181 2.77 -16.02 -4.02
C TYR A 181 3.03 -15.20 -5.28
N PRO A 182 2.73 -13.88 -5.28
CA PRO A 182 2.87 -13.05 -6.48
C PRO A 182 4.27 -13.11 -7.06
N GLN A 183 5.30 -13.29 -6.23
CA GLN A 183 6.69 -13.40 -6.67
C GLN A 183 6.99 -14.62 -7.55
N PHE A 184 6.10 -15.63 -7.57
CA PHE A 184 6.28 -16.85 -8.37
C PHE A 184 5.23 -17.02 -9.47
N GLN A 185 4.10 -16.34 -9.37
CA GLN A 185 2.92 -16.65 -10.19
C GLN A 185 2.43 -15.46 -11.03
N ALA A 186 2.70 -14.25 -10.62
CA ALA A 186 2.29 -13.07 -11.34
C ALA A 186 3.50 -12.47 -12.09
N ASP A 187 3.35 -12.20 -13.36
CA ASP A 187 4.17 -11.21 -14.04
C ASP A 187 3.79 -9.84 -13.43
N TRP A 188 4.58 -9.41 -12.47
CA TRP A 188 4.39 -8.08 -11.90
C TRP A 188 4.76 -7.04 -12.96
N SER A 189 3.75 -6.50 -13.61
CA SER A 189 3.92 -5.46 -14.62
C SER A 189 3.23 -4.19 -14.19
N LEU A 190 3.92 -3.07 -14.32
CA LEU A 190 3.37 -1.73 -14.17
C LEU A 190 3.33 -1.08 -15.55
N SER A 191 2.18 -0.54 -15.93
CA SER A 191 2.09 0.32 -17.10
C SER A 191 2.85 1.63 -16.85
N PRO A 192 3.35 2.30 -17.90
CA PRO A 192 4.01 3.61 -17.74
C PRO A 192 3.16 4.65 -17.01
N ARG A 193 1.82 4.58 -17.16
CA ARG A 193 0.89 5.47 -16.45
C ARG A 193 0.81 5.19 -14.95
N GLU A 194 0.77 3.93 -14.56
CA GLU A 194 0.82 3.53 -13.15
C GLU A 194 2.16 3.93 -12.52
N MET A 195 3.27 3.72 -13.24
CA MET A 195 4.60 4.14 -12.80
C MET A 195 4.66 5.66 -12.58
N ALA A 196 4.16 6.46 -13.54
CA ALA A 196 4.13 7.92 -13.42
C ALA A 196 3.31 8.40 -12.23
N ALA A 197 2.18 7.75 -11.92
CA ALA A 197 1.33 8.07 -10.77
C ALA A 197 1.99 7.77 -9.41
N MET A 198 3.05 6.94 -9.38
CA MET A 198 3.82 6.61 -8.19
C MET A 198 5.00 7.56 -7.94
N ILE A 199 5.11 8.64 -8.71
CA ILE A 199 6.16 9.65 -8.60
C ILE A 199 5.52 10.98 -8.23
N LYS A 200 6.04 11.65 -7.18
CA LYS A 200 5.49 12.92 -6.68
C LYS A 200 6.56 13.78 -6.03
N ALA A 201 6.27 15.05 -5.79
CA ALA A 201 7.08 15.85 -4.88
C ALA A 201 7.00 15.26 -3.46
N GLU A 202 8.13 15.21 -2.75
CA GLU A 202 8.20 14.68 -1.38
C GLU A 202 7.64 15.68 -0.38
N ARG A 203 8.02 16.95 -0.54
CA ARG A 203 7.55 18.07 0.27
C ARG A 203 6.81 19.06 -0.61
N THR A 204 5.74 19.62 -0.11
CA THR A 204 4.94 20.64 -0.80
C THR A 204 4.59 21.75 0.18
N ALA A 205 4.38 22.94 -0.35
CA ALA A 205 3.88 24.05 0.42
C ALA A 205 2.51 23.70 1.06
N PHE A 206 2.32 24.05 2.33
CA PHE A 206 1.11 23.70 3.08
C PHE A 206 0.09 24.85 3.19
N THR A 207 0.51 26.11 2.88
CA THR A 207 -0.40 27.27 2.83
C THR A 207 -0.69 27.73 1.39
N ASP A 208 -1.75 28.50 1.18
CA ASP A 208 -2.02 29.13 -0.11
C ASP A 208 -0.92 30.14 -0.49
N ALA A 209 -0.41 30.89 0.49
CA ALA A 209 0.71 31.80 0.27
C ALA A 209 1.99 31.05 -0.09
N GLY A 210 2.27 29.90 0.53
CA GLY A 210 3.38 29.03 0.17
C GLY A 210 3.27 28.50 -1.26
N ARG A 211 2.09 28.08 -1.67
CA ARG A 211 1.83 27.67 -3.08
C ARG A 211 2.04 28.85 -4.06
N ALA A 212 1.63 30.05 -3.67
CA ALA A 212 1.90 31.25 -4.49
C ALA A 212 3.40 31.56 -4.57
N ILE A 213 4.16 31.36 -3.49
CA ILE A 213 5.62 31.47 -3.48
C ILE A 213 6.24 30.44 -4.43
N ALA A 214 5.84 29.18 -4.36
CA ALA A 214 6.34 28.14 -5.26
C ALA A 214 6.09 28.50 -6.74
N ALA A 215 4.88 28.92 -7.08
CA ALA A 215 4.53 29.34 -8.42
C ALA A 215 5.36 30.54 -8.89
N ALA A 216 5.58 31.53 -8.01
CA ALA A 216 6.38 32.71 -8.32
C ALA A 216 7.88 32.38 -8.54
N ILE A 217 8.43 31.42 -7.77
CA ILE A 217 9.80 30.91 -7.99
C ILE A 217 9.91 30.27 -9.38
N VAL A 218 8.95 29.41 -9.75
CA VAL A 218 8.92 28.75 -11.07
C VAL A 218 8.89 29.77 -12.19
N GLU A 219 8.02 30.77 -12.09
CA GLU A 219 7.87 31.82 -13.10
C GLU A 219 9.16 32.64 -13.23
N THR A 220 9.76 33.07 -12.12
CA THR A 220 11.03 33.79 -12.10
C THR A 220 12.16 32.98 -12.75
N CYS A 221 12.24 31.68 -12.46
CA CYS A 221 13.25 30.81 -13.09
C CYS A 221 13.00 30.60 -14.58
N LYS A 222 11.76 30.52 -15.03
CA LYS A 222 11.43 30.42 -16.46
C LYS A 222 11.78 31.68 -17.21
N GLU A 223 11.51 32.84 -16.66
CA GLU A 223 11.75 34.13 -17.29
C GLU A 223 13.23 34.50 -17.26
N HIS A 224 13.92 34.29 -16.15
CA HIS A 224 15.28 34.81 -15.93
C HIS A 224 16.37 33.73 -15.81
N GLY A 225 16.04 32.43 -15.98
CA GLY A 225 16.95 31.31 -15.72
C GLY A 225 18.24 31.34 -16.52
N GLU A 226 18.23 31.92 -17.71
CA GLU A 226 19.38 32.08 -18.59
C GLU A 226 20.24 33.36 -18.32
N THR A 227 19.82 34.21 -17.35
CA THR A 227 20.55 35.43 -17.03
C THR A 227 21.93 35.10 -16.43
N PRO A 228 23.02 35.72 -16.96
CA PRO A 228 24.36 35.52 -16.43
C PRO A 228 24.45 35.90 -14.95
N SER A 229 25.17 35.10 -14.19
CA SER A 229 25.46 35.35 -12.77
C SER A 229 26.75 36.15 -12.55
N PRO A 230 26.94 36.83 -11.41
CA PRO A 230 26.06 36.86 -10.25
C PRO A 230 24.79 37.68 -10.49
N THR A 231 23.66 37.18 -10.02
CA THR A 231 22.36 37.85 -10.21
C THR A 231 21.35 37.43 -9.14
N GLU A 232 20.37 38.32 -8.89
CA GLU A 232 19.25 38.09 -7.97
C GLU A 232 17.98 38.69 -8.54
N PHE A 233 16.88 37.92 -8.47
CA PHE A 233 15.54 38.39 -8.83
C PHE A 233 14.57 38.15 -7.68
N THR A 234 13.78 39.15 -7.34
CA THR A 234 12.70 39.02 -6.36
C THR A 234 11.56 38.26 -7.02
N ALA A 235 11.28 37.06 -6.50
CA ALA A 235 10.17 36.25 -6.97
C ALA A 235 8.84 36.64 -6.30
N TRP A 236 8.88 36.89 -4.99
CA TRP A 236 7.66 37.17 -4.26
C TRP A 236 7.90 38.09 -3.05
N THR A 237 6.92 38.97 -2.73
CA THR A 237 6.91 39.77 -1.52
C THR A 237 5.47 39.84 -0.99
N GLY A 238 5.27 39.51 0.27
CA GLY A 238 3.95 39.47 0.86
C GLY A 238 3.95 39.04 2.32
N GLU A 239 2.77 38.69 2.80
CA GLU A 239 2.58 38.17 4.15
C GLU A 239 2.47 36.64 4.11
N LEU A 240 3.31 35.97 4.91
CA LEU A 240 3.29 34.54 5.11
C LEU A 240 3.23 34.25 6.61
N LEU A 241 2.17 33.57 7.06
CA LEU A 241 2.00 33.15 8.46
C LEU A 241 2.13 34.32 9.46
N GLY A 242 1.58 35.49 9.10
CA GLY A 242 1.59 36.70 9.93
C GLY A 242 2.91 37.50 9.93
N ARG A 243 3.85 37.16 9.04
CA ARG A 243 5.11 37.88 8.86
C ARG A 243 5.27 38.37 7.43
N ARG A 244 5.78 39.58 7.27
CA ARG A 244 6.11 40.10 5.94
C ARG A 244 7.48 39.59 5.52
N ILE A 245 7.57 39.00 4.33
CA ILE A 245 8.80 38.41 3.79
C ILE A 245 9.01 38.78 2.32
N LYS A 246 10.25 38.72 1.92
CA LYS A 246 10.70 38.78 0.53
C LYS A 246 11.35 37.44 0.16
N VAL A 247 11.01 36.90 -1.01
CA VAL A 247 11.62 35.69 -1.54
C VAL A 247 12.34 36.04 -2.85
N SER A 248 13.60 35.64 -2.95
CA SER A 248 14.44 35.89 -4.13
C SER A 248 15.02 34.58 -4.68
N VAL A 249 15.16 34.53 -6.00
CA VAL A 249 15.98 33.51 -6.71
C VAL A 249 17.34 34.13 -6.97
N VAL A 250 18.41 33.44 -6.57
CA VAL A 250 19.76 34.02 -6.53
C VAL A 250 20.79 33.04 -7.08
N GLU A 251 21.74 33.52 -7.89
CA GLU A 251 22.98 32.80 -8.15
C GLU A 251 24.17 33.74 -7.87
N PRO A 252 24.89 33.50 -6.76
CA PRO A 252 26.00 34.38 -6.36
C PRO A 252 27.35 34.04 -7.04
N GLU A 253 27.50 32.84 -7.60
CA GLU A 253 28.74 32.42 -8.24
C GLU A 253 28.84 33.04 -9.61
N ALA A 254 30.07 33.58 -9.97
CA ALA A 254 30.33 34.13 -11.28
C ALA A 254 30.45 33.04 -12.36
N ASP A 255 30.36 33.46 -13.60
CA ASP A 255 30.60 32.61 -14.79
C ASP A 255 29.59 31.46 -14.96
N THR A 256 28.39 31.60 -14.41
CA THR A 256 27.27 30.66 -14.59
C THR A 256 25.99 31.43 -14.97
N LYS A 257 24.84 30.88 -14.77
CA LYS A 257 23.52 31.48 -15.01
C LYS A 257 22.65 31.34 -13.73
N LEU A 258 21.54 32.07 -13.67
CA LEU A 258 20.60 32.00 -12.55
C LEU A 258 20.15 30.56 -12.29
N CYS A 259 19.86 29.78 -13.34
CA CYS A 259 19.52 28.39 -13.26
C CYS A 259 20.42 27.52 -14.14
N GLY A 260 20.79 26.34 -13.67
CA GLY A 260 21.56 25.39 -14.46
C GLY A 260 20.75 24.71 -15.56
N PRO A 261 21.41 24.09 -16.55
CA PRO A 261 20.73 23.60 -17.75
C PRO A 261 19.72 22.49 -17.55
N ALA A 262 19.71 21.83 -16.39
CA ALA A 262 18.74 20.77 -16.10
C ALA A 262 17.49 21.25 -15.35
N PHE A 263 17.35 22.54 -15.03
CA PHE A 263 16.24 23.02 -14.19
C PHE A 263 14.85 22.79 -14.80
N GLN A 264 14.76 22.76 -16.14
CA GLN A 264 13.53 22.47 -16.88
C GLN A 264 13.38 21.00 -17.29
N ASN A 265 14.27 20.11 -16.84
CA ASN A 265 14.08 18.68 -17.10
C ASN A 265 12.76 18.21 -16.49
N GLU A 266 12.02 17.45 -17.25
CA GLU A 266 10.73 16.87 -16.87
C GLU A 266 10.91 15.39 -16.57
N ILE A 267 10.20 14.89 -15.55
CA ILE A 267 10.20 13.45 -15.21
C ILE A 267 9.25 12.73 -16.16
N VAL A 268 9.81 11.83 -16.95
CA VAL A 268 9.08 11.03 -17.94
C VAL A 268 9.35 9.56 -17.70
N VAL A 269 8.30 8.75 -17.80
CA VAL A 269 8.40 7.28 -17.81
C VAL A 269 8.40 6.84 -19.28
N PHE A 270 9.51 6.29 -19.73
CA PHE A 270 9.68 5.82 -21.10
C PHE A 270 10.42 4.49 -21.14
N HIS A 271 9.87 3.50 -21.86
CA HIS A 271 10.38 2.12 -21.89
C HIS A 271 10.64 1.58 -20.48
N GLN A 272 9.71 1.82 -19.55
CA GLN A 272 9.78 1.43 -18.12
C GLN A 272 10.97 2.02 -17.33
N ASN A 273 11.68 2.99 -17.90
CA ASN A 273 12.67 3.79 -17.17
C ASN A 273 12.03 5.09 -16.67
N VAL A 274 12.51 5.60 -15.55
CA VAL A 274 12.17 6.94 -15.04
C VAL A 274 13.32 7.88 -15.37
N MET A 275 13.06 8.90 -16.15
CA MET A 275 14.11 9.78 -16.67
C MET A 275 13.75 11.24 -16.44
N GLY A 276 14.74 12.04 -16.01
CA GLY A 276 14.66 13.50 -15.99
C GLY A 276 15.29 14.08 -17.25
N ILE A 277 14.48 14.48 -18.22
CA ILE A 277 14.93 14.85 -19.56
C ILE A 277 14.40 16.22 -20.00
N PRO A 278 15.24 16.99 -20.77
CA PRO A 278 14.80 18.26 -21.34
C PRO A 278 13.90 18.06 -22.56
N ARG A 279 13.01 19.03 -22.82
CA ARG A 279 12.22 19.07 -24.08
C ARG A 279 13.09 19.54 -25.23
N THR A 280 13.81 18.61 -25.82
CA THR A 280 14.66 18.84 -26.99
C THR A 280 14.40 17.75 -28.04
N PRO A 281 14.72 18.01 -29.34
CA PRO A 281 14.48 17.05 -30.42
C PRO A 281 15.06 15.64 -30.17
N ARG A 282 16.12 15.56 -29.41
CA ARG A 282 16.69 14.27 -28.98
C ARG A 282 15.72 13.37 -28.23
N TRP A 283 14.76 13.96 -27.52
CA TRP A 283 13.85 13.26 -26.61
C TRP A 283 12.38 13.28 -27.07
N ASP A 284 12.14 13.71 -28.34
CA ASP A 284 10.77 13.80 -28.90
C ASP A 284 10.02 12.47 -28.81
N GLU A 285 10.68 11.35 -29.09
CA GLU A 285 10.10 10.01 -28.95
C GLU A 285 9.67 9.72 -27.51
N ALA A 286 10.50 10.06 -26.52
CA ALA A 286 10.18 9.83 -25.11
C ALA A 286 8.99 10.67 -24.63
N PHE A 287 8.77 11.85 -25.20
CA PHE A 287 7.60 12.67 -24.92
C PHE A 287 6.36 12.24 -25.72
N ALA A 288 6.54 11.66 -26.91
CA ALA A 288 5.43 11.19 -27.74
C ALA A 288 4.86 9.83 -27.28
N GLU A 289 5.73 8.88 -26.92
CA GLU A 289 5.37 7.51 -26.58
C GLU A 289 5.42 7.23 -25.07
N GLY A 290 6.17 8.02 -24.32
CA GLY A 290 6.27 7.91 -22.87
C GLY A 290 5.09 8.57 -22.14
N VAL A 291 5.13 8.49 -20.82
CA VAL A 291 4.17 9.15 -19.92
C VAL A 291 4.90 10.20 -19.09
N SER A 292 4.57 11.47 -19.31
CA SER A 292 5.01 12.55 -18.45
C SER A 292 4.32 12.47 -17.08
N THR A 293 5.06 12.75 -16.03
CA THR A 293 4.48 12.96 -14.69
C THR A 293 3.91 14.37 -14.52
N GLY A 294 4.20 15.28 -15.43
CA GLY A 294 3.91 16.71 -15.30
C GLY A 294 4.79 17.44 -14.27
N ILE A 295 5.84 16.78 -13.75
CA ILE A 295 6.75 17.36 -12.76
C ILE A 295 8.08 17.73 -13.43
N MET A 296 8.39 19.01 -13.49
CA MET A 296 9.72 19.49 -13.84
C MET A 296 10.59 19.61 -12.57
N TYR A 297 11.91 19.60 -12.74
CA TYR A 297 12.85 19.78 -11.64
C TYR A 297 12.60 21.10 -10.89
N ILE A 298 12.31 22.16 -11.63
CA ILE A 298 12.03 23.47 -11.02
C ILE A 298 10.73 23.46 -10.21
N ASP A 299 9.70 22.74 -10.66
CA ASP A 299 8.44 22.63 -9.92
C ASP A 299 8.67 21.93 -8.56
N ALA A 300 9.38 20.80 -8.58
CA ALA A 300 9.68 20.04 -7.37
C ALA A 300 10.61 20.83 -6.41
N PHE A 301 11.59 21.55 -6.96
CA PHE A 301 12.48 22.41 -6.17
C PHE A 301 11.75 23.60 -5.56
N ALA A 302 10.85 24.24 -6.30
CA ALA A 302 10.07 25.37 -5.81
C ALA A 302 9.14 24.98 -4.67
N GLU A 303 8.53 23.81 -4.74
CA GLU A 303 7.73 23.25 -3.64
C GLU A 303 8.57 22.99 -2.38
N LEU A 304 9.79 22.43 -2.55
CA LEU A 304 10.74 22.27 -1.45
C LEU A 304 11.09 23.63 -0.83
N ALA A 305 11.48 24.61 -1.68
CA ALA A 305 11.87 25.93 -1.20
C ALA A 305 10.73 26.63 -0.45
N ALA A 306 9.51 26.58 -0.97
CA ALA A 306 8.34 27.15 -0.32
C ALA A 306 8.06 26.46 1.03
N SER A 307 8.12 25.13 1.11
CA SER A 307 7.92 24.38 2.36
C SER A 307 8.98 24.72 3.42
N GLU A 308 10.24 24.87 3.02
CA GLU A 308 11.32 25.27 3.94
C GLU A 308 11.15 26.73 4.41
N ILE A 309 10.72 27.62 3.51
CA ILE A 309 10.41 29.02 3.86
C ILE A 309 9.26 29.08 4.88
N GLU A 310 8.17 28.34 4.65
CA GLU A 310 7.05 28.25 5.60
C GLU A 310 7.52 27.76 6.97
N SER A 311 8.35 26.72 6.99
CA SER A 311 8.93 26.16 8.21
C SER A 311 9.87 27.16 8.93
N GLY A 312 10.67 27.89 8.17
CA GLY A 312 11.55 28.93 8.68
C GLY A 312 10.76 30.09 9.31
N VAL A 313 9.72 30.57 8.62
CA VAL A 313 8.85 31.67 9.11
C VAL A 313 8.16 31.29 10.42
N LEU A 314 7.69 30.05 10.55
CA LEU A 314 7.11 29.55 11.82
C LEU A 314 8.12 29.62 12.97
N GLN A 315 9.39 29.39 12.69
CA GLN A 315 10.48 29.44 13.69
C GLN A 315 11.08 30.86 13.84
N GLY A 316 10.65 31.83 13.04
CA GLY A 316 11.20 33.15 13.02
C GLY A 316 12.58 33.27 12.38
N GLN A 317 12.88 32.37 11.45
CA GLN A 317 14.17 32.27 10.75
C GLN A 317 13.99 32.51 9.25
N GLU A 318 15.04 33.02 8.63
CA GLU A 318 15.17 33.10 7.18
C GLU A 318 15.59 31.72 6.63
N ALA A 319 15.21 31.40 5.43
CA ALA A 319 15.54 30.15 4.78
C ALA A 319 16.40 30.39 3.53
N GLU A 320 17.37 29.54 3.32
CA GLU A 320 18.11 29.45 2.07
C GLU A 320 18.09 27.98 1.61
N VAL A 321 17.57 27.74 0.41
CA VAL A 321 17.48 26.43 -0.20
C VAL A 321 18.27 26.44 -1.51
N ARG A 322 19.23 25.54 -1.64
CA ARG A 322 20.11 25.46 -2.82
C ARG A 322 20.26 24.04 -3.30
N VAL A 323 20.08 23.83 -4.61
CA VAL A 323 20.43 22.59 -5.31
C VAL A 323 21.46 22.91 -6.37
N ARG A 324 22.62 22.25 -6.34
CA ARG A 324 23.68 22.43 -7.35
C ARG A 324 23.59 21.37 -8.43
N ILE A 325 23.78 20.13 -8.06
CA ILE A 325 23.80 18.98 -8.98
C ILE A 325 22.85 17.93 -8.43
N VAL A 326 21.88 17.55 -9.22
CA VAL A 326 20.99 16.42 -8.95
C VAL A 326 21.73 15.14 -9.32
N ARG A 327 21.85 14.22 -8.39
CA ARG A 327 22.44 12.88 -8.57
C ARG A 327 21.39 11.79 -8.48
N GLY A 328 20.25 12.10 -7.88
CA GLY A 328 19.11 11.22 -7.72
C GLY A 328 17.83 12.00 -7.42
N PRO A 329 16.66 11.34 -7.43
CA PRO A 329 15.36 11.98 -7.25
C PRO A 329 15.24 12.82 -5.98
N GLY A 330 15.75 12.33 -4.86
CA GLY A 330 15.68 13.02 -3.56
C GLY A 330 16.42 14.36 -3.54
N ASP A 331 17.46 14.54 -4.35
CA ASP A 331 18.21 15.81 -4.40
C ASP A 331 17.37 16.96 -4.94
N ILE A 332 16.30 16.66 -5.68
CA ILE A 332 15.39 17.63 -6.27
C ILE A 332 13.95 17.46 -5.76
N ASN A 333 13.80 16.95 -4.54
CA ASN A 333 12.49 16.81 -3.89
C ASN A 333 11.51 15.86 -4.61
N ILE A 334 12.01 14.90 -5.37
CA ILE A 334 11.19 13.91 -6.04
C ILE A 334 11.22 12.61 -5.23
N LYS A 335 10.05 12.15 -4.84
CA LYS A 335 9.84 10.86 -4.18
C LYS A 335 9.30 9.86 -5.17
N ILE A 336 9.98 8.74 -5.27
CA ILE A 336 9.54 7.55 -6.00
C ILE A 336 9.01 6.56 -4.96
N ASP A 337 7.83 5.99 -5.23
CA ASP A 337 7.27 4.97 -4.32
C ASP A 337 8.22 3.77 -4.21
N PRO A 338 8.49 3.24 -3.01
CA PRO A 338 9.37 2.09 -2.84
C PRO A 338 8.97 0.84 -3.64
N ALA A 339 7.68 0.68 -3.95
CA ALA A 339 7.22 -0.41 -4.81
C ALA A 339 7.69 -0.20 -6.26
N LEU A 340 7.62 1.04 -6.76
CA LEU A 340 8.14 1.38 -8.10
C LEU A 340 9.67 1.20 -8.18
N GLU A 341 10.42 1.63 -7.15
CA GLU A 341 11.88 1.42 -7.12
C GLU A 341 12.24 -0.08 -7.20
N ARG A 342 11.53 -0.91 -6.44
CA ARG A 342 11.71 -2.37 -6.50
C ARG A 342 11.34 -2.93 -7.87
N TYR A 343 10.23 -2.46 -8.46
CA TYR A 343 9.82 -2.87 -9.80
C TYR A 343 10.90 -2.57 -10.84
N ILE A 344 11.37 -1.32 -10.90
CA ILE A 344 12.41 -0.88 -11.84
C ILE A 344 13.69 -1.70 -11.65
N THR A 345 14.15 -1.88 -10.42
CA THR A 345 15.36 -2.62 -10.10
C THR A 345 15.26 -4.10 -10.47
N SER A 346 14.14 -4.76 -10.13
CA SER A 346 13.93 -6.18 -10.42
C SER A 346 13.84 -6.48 -11.92
N HIS A 347 13.34 -5.54 -12.72
CA HIS A 347 13.24 -5.66 -14.19
C HIS A 347 14.45 -5.09 -14.93
N LYS A 348 15.53 -4.69 -14.22
CA LYS A 348 16.77 -4.13 -14.79
C LYS A 348 16.56 -2.83 -15.56
N HIS A 349 15.51 -2.09 -15.24
CA HIS A 349 15.29 -0.74 -15.74
C HIS A 349 16.05 0.30 -14.90
N LYS A 350 15.97 1.58 -15.25
CA LYS A 350 16.79 2.65 -14.64
C LYS A 350 15.92 3.78 -14.13
N ILE A 351 16.41 4.40 -13.04
CA ILE A 351 16.01 5.71 -12.58
C ILE A 351 17.17 6.64 -12.89
N ASP A 352 17.00 7.51 -13.89
CA ASP A 352 18.01 8.47 -14.34
C ASP A 352 17.49 9.90 -14.18
N VAL A 353 17.50 10.36 -12.93
CA VAL A 353 17.10 11.72 -12.54
C VAL A 353 18.37 12.44 -12.09
N ARG A 354 19.05 13.05 -13.03
CA ARG A 354 20.35 13.71 -12.81
C ARG A 354 20.48 15.00 -13.62
N GLY A 355 21.37 15.88 -13.19
CA GLY A 355 21.78 17.05 -13.95
C GLY A 355 22.13 18.27 -13.09
N PRO A 356 22.81 19.25 -13.65
CA PRO A 356 23.14 20.50 -12.98
C PRO A 356 21.95 21.46 -12.96
N VAL A 357 21.51 21.87 -11.78
CA VAL A 357 20.35 22.77 -11.57
C VAL A 357 20.79 24.16 -11.12
N PHE A 358 21.84 24.28 -10.31
CA PHE A 358 22.48 25.50 -9.83
C PHE A 358 21.51 26.61 -9.39
N THR A 359 20.42 26.26 -8.71
CA THR A 359 19.40 27.23 -8.32
C THR A 359 19.40 27.40 -6.80
N THR A 360 19.33 28.67 -6.36
CA THR A 360 19.23 29.05 -4.95
C THR A 360 18.01 29.94 -4.76
N VAL A 361 17.23 29.65 -3.71
CA VAL A 361 16.13 30.48 -3.25
C VAL A 361 16.43 30.94 -1.83
N ARG A 362 16.22 32.24 -1.55
CA ARG A 362 16.37 32.86 -0.23
C ARG A 362 15.10 33.55 0.20
N SER A 363 14.77 33.42 1.47
CA SER A 363 13.77 34.29 2.10
C SER A 363 14.45 35.29 3.00
N GLN A 364 13.86 36.46 3.13
CA GLN A 364 14.26 37.55 4.04
C GLN A 364 13.05 38.05 4.80
N LEU A 365 13.15 38.19 6.12
CA LEU A 365 12.15 38.82 6.97
C LEU A 365 12.23 40.32 6.80
N LEU A 366 11.07 40.99 6.60
CA LEU A 366 10.97 42.45 6.36
C LEU A 366 10.42 43.20 7.59
#